data_999b867c7ce1685bc0ad5077e620dd45
#
_entry.id   999b867c7ce1685bc0ad5077e620dd45
#
_cell.length_a   1.000
_cell.length_b   1.000
_cell.length_c   1.000
_cell.angle_alpha   90.00
_cell.angle_beta   90.00
_cell.angle_gamma   90.00
#
_symmetry.space_group_name_H-M   'P 1'
#
loop_
_entity.id
_entity.type
_entity.pdbx_description
1 polymer ?
#
loop_
_entity_poly.entity_id
_entity_poly.type
_entity_poly.pdbx_seq_one_letter_code
_entity_poly.pdbx_strand_id
1 'polypeptide(L)'
;SRLTRAGYSRASLVEGVGQFALRGGILDVYSPACENPLRAEFFGDELDTMGYFDPITQRRTENADEAILLPVAETEPHLHPQGVAGLCGDLRAIITRQQRRKTPNQALIETLQKDCEALENETLFASADRYMALIYPEFTTAASYLPQEAVVAFCDHGNLQRGEKDRAEEFGLLLDSFLTSGTLFGELCDYYATIDDLAASLQGRSVIYCDGFLAARYPESLPPKQ
;
A
#
# COMPACT_ATOMS: atom_id res chain seq x y z
N SER A 1 5.47 15.95 -9.45
CA SER A 1 6.42 15.04 -10.13
C SER A 1 5.94 13.60 -9.99
N ARG A 2 6.35 12.67 -10.91
CA ARG A 2 5.99 11.24 -10.78
C ARG A 2 6.54 10.65 -9.49
N LEU A 3 7.74 11.03 -9.07
CA LEU A 3 8.34 10.55 -7.83
C LEU A 3 7.53 10.96 -6.57
N THR A 4 7.04 12.20 -6.54
CA THR A 4 6.18 12.66 -5.43
C THR A 4 4.88 11.84 -5.35
N ARG A 5 4.28 11.48 -6.50
CA ARG A 5 3.08 10.63 -6.56
C ARG A 5 3.37 9.21 -6.07
N ALA A 6 4.56 8.67 -6.37
CA ALA A 6 5.03 7.38 -5.90
C ALA A 6 5.54 7.39 -4.44
N GLY A 7 5.23 8.44 -3.68
CA GLY A 7 5.54 8.53 -2.25
C GLY A 7 6.93 9.04 -1.90
N TYR A 8 7.77 9.38 -2.88
CA TYR A 8 9.10 9.90 -2.59
C TYR A 8 9.07 11.32 -2.03
N SER A 9 9.84 11.56 -0.99
CA SER A 9 10.04 12.88 -0.40
C SER A 9 11.20 13.61 -1.05
N ARG A 10 11.03 14.92 -1.33
CA ARG A 10 12.10 15.73 -1.87
C ARG A 10 13.07 16.14 -0.76
N ALA A 11 14.35 15.90 -0.98
CA ALA A 11 15.45 16.29 -0.09
C ALA A 11 16.45 17.19 -0.82
N SER A 12 17.28 17.89 -0.07
CA SER A 12 18.43 18.61 -0.62
C SER A 12 19.58 17.67 -0.99
N LEU A 13 19.71 16.58 -0.23
CA LEU A 13 20.65 15.50 -0.40
C LEU A 13 19.93 14.18 -0.12
N VAL A 14 20.23 13.15 -0.91
CA VAL A 14 19.63 11.81 -0.71
C VAL A 14 20.51 11.01 0.23
N GLU A 15 19.97 10.69 1.41
CA GLU A 15 20.65 9.94 2.48
C GLU A 15 19.88 8.69 2.89
N GLY A 16 18.58 8.60 2.54
CA GLY A 16 17.70 7.50 2.95
C GLY A 16 16.76 7.05 1.85
N VAL A 17 16.27 5.82 1.99
CA VAL A 17 15.26 5.21 1.11
C VAL A 17 14.01 6.09 1.06
N GLY A 18 13.43 6.22 -0.14
CA GLY A 18 12.24 7.06 -0.36
C GLY A 18 12.53 8.54 -0.54
N GLN A 19 13.78 8.93 -0.64
CA GLN A 19 14.17 10.32 -0.93
C GLN A 19 14.56 10.50 -2.39
N PHE A 20 14.34 11.72 -2.89
CA PHE A 20 14.91 12.17 -4.16
C PHE A 20 15.40 13.61 -4.07
N ALA A 21 16.41 13.93 -4.84
CA ALA A 21 16.94 15.30 -5.01
C ALA A 21 17.07 15.63 -6.49
N LEU A 22 16.73 16.86 -6.85
CA LEU A 22 16.92 17.39 -8.20
C LEU A 22 17.76 18.68 -8.09
N ARG A 23 18.96 18.64 -8.69
CA ARG A 23 19.93 19.72 -8.63
C ARG A 23 20.52 19.96 -10.00
N GLY A 24 20.07 21.02 -10.66
CA GLY A 24 20.43 21.27 -12.05
C GLY A 24 20.02 20.09 -12.95
N GLY A 25 20.96 19.51 -13.66
CA GLY A 25 20.75 18.32 -14.51
C GLY A 25 20.92 16.99 -13.79
N ILE A 26 20.99 16.93 -12.45
CA ILE A 26 21.23 15.71 -11.68
C ILE A 26 19.97 15.33 -10.90
N LEU A 27 19.50 14.11 -11.11
CA LEU A 27 18.44 13.46 -10.33
C LEU A 27 19.04 12.35 -9.49
N ASP A 28 18.99 12.49 -8.17
CA ASP A 28 19.32 11.44 -7.22
C ASP A 28 18.03 10.83 -6.67
N VAL A 29 17.93 9.50 -6.61
CA VAL A 29 16.75 8.78 -6.09
C VAL A 29 17.18 7.54 -5.30
N TYR A 30 16.60 7.33 -4.11
CA TYR A 30 16.83 6.11 -3.34
C TYR A 30 15.58 5.23 -3.31
N SER A 31 15.50 4.29 -4.25
CA SER A 31 14.39 3.33 -4.35
C SER A 31 14.50 2.22 -3.31
N PRO A 32 13.36 1.74 -2.75
CA PRO A 32 13.34 0.56 -1.87
C PRO A 32 13.88 -0.72 -2.55
N ALA A 33 13.90 -0.77 -3.89
CA ALA A 33 14.42 -1.89 -4.65
C ALA A 33 15.95 -1.95 -4.73
N CYS A 34 16.65 -0.89 -4.30
CA CYS A 34 18.09 -0.74 -4.51
C CYS A 34 18.83 -0.69 -3.17
N GLU A 35 20.01 -1.31 -3.10
CA GLU A 35 20.90 -1.22 -1.95
C GLU A 35 21.52 0.17 -1.81
N ASN A 36 21.76 0.84 -2.93
CA ASN A 36 22.33 2.18 -2.99
C ASN A 36 21.45 3.11 -3.82
N PRO A 37 21.46 4.43 -3.54
CA PRO A 37 20.73 5.39 -4.33
C PRO A 37 21.29 5.50 -5.75
N LEU A 38 20.42 5.82 -6.69
CA LEU A 38 20.69 6.03 -8.10
C LEU A 38 20.93 7.52 -8.37
N ARG A 39 21.93 7.82 -9.18
CA ARG A 39 22.18 9.16 -9.77
C ARG A 39 22.03 9.09 -11.27
N ALA A 40 21.13 9.90 -11.82
CA ALA A 40 20.95 10.10 -13.24
C ALA A 40 21.39 11.53 -13.59
N GLU A 41 22.31 11.67 -14.52
CA GLU A 41 22.85 12.94 -14.99
C GLU A 41 22.31 13.24 -16.39
N PHE A 42 21.72 14.40 -16.56
CA PHE A 42 21.07 14.82 -17.80
C PHE A 42 21.85 15.96 -18.46
N PHE A 43 21.96 15.89 -19.77
CA PHE A 43 22.38 17.02 -20.62
C PHE A 43 21.13 17.51 -21.37
N GLY A 44 20.58 18.65 -20.91
CA GLY A 44 19.26 19.06 -21.37
C GLY A 44 18.18 18.09 -20.97
N ASP A 45 17.46 17.52 -21.94
CA ASP A 45 16.40 16.55 -21.73
C ASP A 45 16.87 15.08 -21.97
N GLU A 46 18.14 14.88 -22.31
CA GLU A 46 18.71 13.57 -22.60
C GLU A 46 19.48 13.03 -21.38
N LEU A 47 19.30 11.74 -21.07
CA LEU A 47 20.07 11.04 -20.05
C LEU A 47 21.49 10.79 -20.59
N ASP A 48 22.48 11.41 -19.95
CA ASP A 48 23.89 11.27 -20.31
C ASP A 48 24.51 10.07 -19.60
N THR A 49 24.44 10.03 -18.27
CA THR A 49 24.98 8.92 -17.48
C THR A 49 24.06 8.56 -16.33
N MET A 50 24.11 7.29 -15.93
CA MET A 50 23.36 6.79 -14.78
C MET A 50 24.21 5.78 -14.00
N GLY A 51 24.07 5.78 -12.67
CA GLY A 51 24.77 4.83 -11.82
C GLY A 51 24.43 4.97 -10.36
N TYR A 52 24.82 3.98 -9.57
CA TYR A 52 24.61 3.98 -8.13
C TYR A 52 25.72 4.75 -7.41
N PHE A 53 25.41 5.29 -6.23
CA PHE A 53 26.37 6.01 -5.42
C PHE A 53 26.18 5.69 -3.94
N ASP A 54 27.24 5.82 -3.18
CA ASP A 54 27.24 5.66 -1.73
C ASP A 54 26.57 6.87 -1.05
N PRO A 55 25.50 6.69 -0.26
CA PRO A 55 24.73 7.83 0.29
C PRO A 55 25.52 8.65 1.33
N ILE A 56 26.56 8.08 1.94
CA ILE A 56 27.39 8.76 2.96
C ILE A 56 28.49 9.59 2.28
N THR A 57 29.22 8.97 1.37
CA THR A 57 30.34 9.65 0.69
C THR A 57 29.93 10.43 -0.55
N GLN A 58 28.72 10.18 -1.06
CA GLN A 58 28.16 10.76 -2.29
C GLN A 58 28.96 10.41 -3.56
N ARG A 59 29.84 9.41 -3.48
CA ARG A 59 30.66 8.97 -4.60
C ARG A 59 29.99 7.86 -5.37
N ARG A 60 30.07 7.93 -6.71
CA ARG A 60 29.61 6.87 -7.61
C ARG A 60 30.35 5.58 -7.32
N THR A 61 29.61 4.47 -7.21
CA THR A 61 30.12 3.12 -6.95
C THR A 61 30.15 2.28 -8.22
N GLU A 62 29.06 2.32 -9.01
CA GLU A 62 28.95 1.55 -10.25
C GLU A 62 28.05 2.27 -11.26
N ASN A 63 28.21 1.91 -12.53
CA ASN A 63 27.34 2.40 -13.61
C ASN A 63 26.11 1.51 -13.75
N ALA A 64 25.01 2.09 -14.24
CA ALA A 64 23.78 1.37 -14.55
C ALA A 64 23.23 1.84 -15.90
N ASP A 65 22.77 0.88 -16.72
CA ASP A 65 22.12 1.16 -17.99
C ASP A 65 20.59 1.25 -17.82
N GLU A 66 20.06 0.59 -16.80
CA GLU A 66 18.64 0.63 -16.43
C GLU A 66 18.48 0.61 -14.91
N ALA A 67 17.34 1.13 -14.42
CA ALA A 67 16.99 1.05 -13.02
C ALA A 67 15.46 1.01 -12.84
N ILE A 68 15.02 0.24 -11.87
CA ILE A 68 13.61 0.14 -11.48
C ILE A 68 13.38 0.94 -10.21
N LEU A 69 12.51 1.95 -10.31
CA LEU A 69 12.09 2.75 -9.16
C LEU A 69 10.73 2.26 -8.70
N LEU A 70 10.70 1.57 -7.57
CA LEU A 70 9.46 1.13 -6.94
C LEU A 70 8.80 2.29 -6.16
N PRO A 71 7.47 2.29 -6.02
CA PRO A 71 6.79 3.17 -5.08
C PRO A 71 7.33 3.00 -3.66
N VAL A 72 7.31 4.09 -2.88
CA VAL A 72 7.73 4.10 -1.47
C VAL A 72 6.52 3.98 -0.54
N ALA A 73 5.36 4.45 -1.00
CA ALA A 73 4.10 4.31 -0.29
C ALA A 73 3.29 3.15 -0.87
N GLU A 74 2.66 2.38 0.01
CA GLU A 74 1.73 1.32 -0.37
C GLU A 74 0.43 1.89 -0.95
N THR A 75 0.03 3.06 -0.45
CA THR A 75 -1.19 3.74 -0.86
C THR A 75 -0.88 4.96 -1.71
N GLU A 76 -1.31 4.92 -2.96
CA GLU A 76 -1.09 5.98 -3.95
C GLU A 76 -2.42 6.66 -4.32
N PRO A 77 -2.74 7.85 -3.79
CA PRO A 77 -4.01 8.55 -4.01
C PRO A 77 -4.41 8.75 -5.46
N HIS A 78 -3.45 8.85 -6.37
CA HIS A 78 -3.71 9.04 -7.79
C HIS A 78 -4.24 7.77 -8.50
N LEU A 79 -4.13 6.60 -7.86
CA LEU A 79 -4.68 5.33 -8.36
C LEU A 79 -6.17 5.14 -8.03
N HIS A 80 -6.78 6.07 -7.27
CA HIS A 80 -8.23 6.08 -7.13
C HIS A 80 -8.90 6.05 -8.52
N PRO A 81 -10.03 5.32 -8.75
CA PRO A 81 -10.65 5.14 -10.06
C PRO A 81 -10.93 6.45 -10.82
N GLN A 82 -11.16 7.53 -10.10
CA GLN A 82 -11.36 8.88 -10.67
C GLN A 82 -10.20 9.83 -10.32
N GLY A 83 -9.03 9.29 -9.96
CA GLY A 83 -7.86 10.05 -9.54
C GLY A 83 -8.06 10.83 -8.23
N VAL A 84 -7.12 11.74 -7.94
CA VAL A 84 -7.15 12.54 -6.69
C VAL A 84 -8.44 13.34 -6.54
N ALA A 85 -8.98 13.87 -7.62
CA ALA A 85 -10.24 14.63 -7.58
C ALA A 85 -11.43 13.75 -7.15
N GLY A 86 -11.47 12.50 -7.59
CA GLY A 86 -12.46 11.51 -7.15
C GLY A 86 -12.34 11.21 -5.67
N LEU A 87 -11.14 10.92 -5.19
CA LEU A 87 -10.88 10.70 -3.77
C LEU A 87 -11.34 11.89 -2.91
N CYS A 88 -10.98 13.12 -3.31
CA CYS A 88 -11.45 14.32 -2.63
C CYS A 88 -13.00 14.44 -2.65
N GLY A 89 -13.63 14.01 -3.73
CA GLY A 89 -15.10 13.94 -3.84
C GLY A 89 -15.70 13.01 -2.80
N ASP A 90 -15.16 11.81 -2.65
CA ASP A 90 -15.59 10.82 -1.67
C ASP A 90 -15.38 11.30 -0.23
N LEU A 91 -14.23 11.91 0.06
CA LEU A 91 -13.96 12.50 1.39
C LEU A 91 -14.97 13.61 1.72
N ARG A 92 -15.29 14.50 0.77
CA ARG A 92 -16.31 15.53 0.95
C ARG A 92 -17.71 14.95 1.16
N ALA A 93 -18.04 13.85 0.52
CA ALA A 93 -19.30 13.14 0.74
C ALA A 93 -19.35 12.57 2.16
N ILE A 94 -18.24 12.00 2.67
CA ILE A 94 -18.14 11.55 4.07
C ILE A 94 -18.30 12.72 5.04
N ILE A 95 -17.61 13.82 4.82
CA ILE A 95 -17.73 15.05 5.63
C ILE A 95 -19.20 15.49 5.70
N THR A 96 -19.87 15.59 4.55
CA THR A 96 -21.28 16.00 4.46
C THR A 96 -22.20 15.07 5.26
N ARG A 97 -21.98 13.75 5.20
CA ARG A 97 -22.72 12.76 5.98
C ARG A 97 -22.49 12.92 7.48
N GLN A 98 -21.24 13.16 7.89
CA GLN A 98 -20.89 13.38 9.30
C GLN A 98 -21.55 14.65 9.85
N GLN A 99 -21.55 15.75 9.11
CA GLN A 99 -22.16 17.01 9.50
C GLN A 99 -23.69 16.90 9.71
N ARG A 100 -24.36 15.96 9.02
CA ARG A 100 -25.81 15.71 9.16
C ARG A 100 -26.17 14.82 10.34
N ARG A 101 -25.20 14.23 11.05
CA ARG A 101 -25.47 13.41 12.24
C ARG A 101 -25.90 14.25 13.42
N LYS A 102 -26.70 13.66 14.34
CA LYS A 102 -27.09 14.32 15.60
C LYS A 102 -25.89 14.69 16.47
N THR A 103 -24.85 13.86 16.41
CA THR A 103 -23.56 14.06 17.09
C THR A 103 -22.44 13.90 16.06
N PRO A 104 -22.08 15.00 15.36
CA PRO A 104 -20.99 14.97 14.40
C PRO A 104 -19.65 14.68 15.10
N ASN A 105 -18.81 13.86 14.48
CA ASN A 105 -17.43 13.72 14.93
C ASN A 105 -16.59 14.86 14.32
N GLN A 106 -16.39 15.92 15.10
CA GLN A 106 -15.72 17.12 14.64
C GLN A 106 -14.25 16.86 14.32
N ALA A 107 -13.56 16.03 15.11
CA ALA A 107 -12.16 15.69 14.88
C ALA A 107 -11.97 14.97 13.53
N LEU A 108 -12.89 14.05 13.19
CA LEU A 108 -12.88 13.38 11.88
C LEU A 108 -13.10 14.38 10.74
N ILE A 109 -14.08 15.29 10.87
CA ILE A 109 -14.37 16.30 9.85
C ILE A 109 -13.14 17.16 9.57
N GLU A 110 -12.50 17.66 10.62
CA GLU A 110 -11.27 18.49 10.50
C GLU A 110 -10.12 17.72 9.86
N THR A 111 -9.95 16.44 10.21
CA THR A 111 -8.93 15.57 9.61
C THR A 111 -9.19 15.41 8.11
N LEU A 112 -10.41 15.04 7.72
CA LEU A 112 -10.76 14.84 6.32
C LEU A 112 -10.65 16.12 5.49
N GLN A 113 -10.98 17.28 6.05
CA GLN A 113 -10.81 18.58 5.39
C GLN A 113 -9.33 18.88 5.12
N LYS A 114 -8.49 18.71 6.14
CA LYS A 114 -7.05 18.91 6.04
C LYS A 114 -6.41 17.96 5.01
N ASP A 115 -6.85 16.71 4.97
CA ASP A 115 -6.34 15.72 4.03
C ASP A 115 -6.79 16.05 2.59
N CYS A 116 -8.02 16.54 2.37
CA CYS A 116 -8.45 17.06 1.07
C CYS A 116 -7.57 18.22 0.59
N GLU A 117 -7.28 19.18 1.48
CA GLU A 117 -6.41 20.31 1.15
C GLU A 117 -4.99 19.84 0.79
N ALA A 118 -4.44 18.86 1.52
CA ALA A 118 -3.14 18.30 1.23
C ALA A 118 -3.09 17.59 -0.13
N LEU A 119 -4.13 16.80 -0.45
CA LEU A 119 -4.27 16.10 -1.73
C LEU A 119 -4.37 17.09 -2.90
N GLU A 120 -5.15 18.17 -2.77
CA GLU A 120 -5.32 19.20 -3.81
C GLU A 120 -4.04 20.01 -4.05
N ASN A 121 -3.24 20.21 -3.01
CA ASN A 121 -1.96 20.90 -3.09
C ASN A 121 -0.79 19.98 -3.48
N GLU A 122 -1.05 18.73 -3.83
CA GLU A 122 -0.02 17.70 -4.10
C GLU A 122 1.02 17.58 -2.96
N THR A 123 0.58 17.81 -1.71
CA THR A 123 1.43 17.70 -0.53
C THR A 123 1.35 16.28 0.00
N LEU A 124 2.50 15.65 0.27
CA LEU A 124 2.54 14.34 0.91
C LEU A 124 2.05 14.44 2.35
N PHE A 125 1.19 13.50 2.74
CA PHE A 125 0.77 13.34 4.12
C PHE A 125 0.91 11.87 4.53
N ALA A 126 1.37 11.66 5.76
CA ALA A 126 1.81 10.33 6.24
C ALA A 126 0.67 9.31 6.47
N SER A 127 -0.57 9.69 6.26
CA SER A 127 -1.73 8.86 6.63
C SER A 127 -2.63 8.53 5.44
N ALA A 128 -2.08 8.47 4.22
CA ALA A 128 -2.83 8.12 3.02
C ALA A 128 -3.44 6.70 3.10
N ASP A 129 -2.81 5.80 3.85
CA ASP A 129 -3.23 4.40 4.03
C ASP A 129 -4.65 4.28 4.60
N ARG A 130 -5.12 5.27 5.37
CA ARG A 130 -6.51 5.30 5.87
C ARG A 130 -7.57 5.32 4.75
N TYR A 131 -7.20 5.68 3.53
CA TYR A 131 -8.08 5.75 2.36
C TYR A 131 -7.89 4.58 1.40
N MET A 132 -7.15 3.54 1.80
CA MET A 132 -6.85 2.38 0.96
C MET A 132 -8.11 1.76 0.37
N ALA A 133 -9.18 1.60 1.17
CA ALA A 133 -10.45 1.04 0.71
C ALA A 133 -11.18 1.90 -0.33
N LEU A 134 -10.95 3.22 -0.37
CA LEU A 134 -11.49 4.11 -1.41
C LEU A 134 -10.61 4.10 -2.66
N ILE A 135 -9.29 4.01 -2.48
CA ILE A 135 -8.32 4.06 -3.57
C ILE A 135 -8.29 2.73 -4.32
N TYR A 136 -8.38 1.62 -3.60
CA TYR A 136 -8.36 0.26 -4.14
C TYR A 136 -9.68 -0.46 -3.79
N PRO A 137 -10.78 -0.19 -4.54
CA PRO A 137 -12.08 -0.81 -4.27
C PRO A 137 -12.07 -2.34 -4.47
N GLU A 138 -11.12 -2.82 -5.27
CA GLU A 138 -10.84 -4.24 -5.45
C GLU A 138 -9.40 -4.51 -5.02
N PHE A 139 -9.22 -5.29 -3.98
CA PHE A 139 -7.89 -5.75 -3.61
C PHE A 139 -7.67 -7.21 -3.99
N THR A 140 -6.43 -7.54 -4.28
CA THR A 140 -6.02 -8.88 -4.64
C THR A 140 -5.14 -9.48 -3.55
N THR A 141 -5.18 -10.80 -3.41
CA THR A 141 -4.26 -11.52 -2.53
C THR A 141 -2.94 -11.82 -3.24
N ALA A 142 -1.89 -12.12 -2.49
CA ALA A 142 -0.61 -12.58 -3.07
C ALA A 142 -0.77 -13.81 -3.98
N ALA A 143 -1.83 -14.59 -3.79
CA ALA A 143 -2.15 -15.75 -4.62
C ALA A 143 -2.48 -15.37 -6.09
N SER A 144 -2.90 -14.15 -6.36
CA SER A 144 -3.17 -13.69 -7.74
C SER A 144 -1.91 -13.62 -8.61
N TYR A 145 -0.74 -13.50 -7.99
CA TYR A 145 0.56 -13.49 -8.68
C TYR A 145 1.10 -14.88 -8.98
N LEU A 146 0.48 -15.93 -8.43
CA LEU A 146 0.90 -17.30 -8.72
C LEU A 146 0.47 -17.70 -10.14
N PRO A 147 1.34 -18.41 -10.90
CA PRO A 147 0.94 -18.98 -12.19
C PRO A 147 -0.24 -19.96 -12.02
N GLN A 148 -1.01 -20.16 -13.09
CA GLN A 148 -2.21 -21.00 -13.05
C GLN A 148 -1.90 -22.46 -12.69
N GLU A 149 -0.70 -22.92 -13.04
CA GLU A 149 -0.22 -24.29 -12.80
C GLU A 149 0.37 -24.47 -11.40
N ALA A 150 0.44 -23.39 -10.58
CA ALA A 150 1.00 -23.48 -9.25
C ALA A 150 0.18 -24.42 -8.37
N VAL A 151 0.90 -25.23 -7.61
CA VAL A 151 0.33 -26.05 -6.53
C VAL A 151 0.45 -25.28 -5.22
N VAL A 152 -0.66 -25.06 -4.54
CA VAL A 152 -0.69 -24.35 -3.25
C VAL A 152 -0.88 -25.33 -2.12
N ALA A 153 0.03 -25.32 -1.16
CA ALA A 153 -0.03 -26.19 0.00
C ALA A 153 -0.44 -25.38 1.25
N PHE A 154 -1.56 -25.75 1.88
CA PHE A 154 -1.94 -25.27 3.20
C PHE A 154 -1.36 -26.21 4.25
N CYS A 155 -0.40 -25.73 5.02
CA CYS A 155 0.23 -26.48 6.08
C CYS A 155 -0.39 -26.09 7.44
N ASP A 156 -0.81 -27.08 8.23
CA ASP A 156 -1.41 -26.88 9.55
C ASP A 156 -2.62 -25.92 9.52
N HIS A 157 -3.63 -26.34 8.78
CA HIS A 157 -4.85 -25.56 8.56
C HIS A 157 -5.51 -25.05 9.86
N GLY A 158 -5.49 -25.87 10.92
CA GLY A 158 -6.03 -25.49 12.23
C GLY A 158 -5.29 -24.32 12.88
N ASN A 159 -3.98 -24.20 12.66
CA ASN A 159 -3.19 -23.07 13.13
C ASN A 159 -3.43 -21.81 12.28
N LEU A 160 -3.61 -21.98 10.97
CA LEU A 160 -3.97 -20.87 10.09
C LEU A 160 -5.29 -20.22 10.49
N GLN A 161 -6.34 -21.03 10.74
CA GLN A 161 -7.64 -20.52 11.19
C GLN A 161 -7.57 -19.84 12.56
N ARG A 162 -6.80 -20.39 13.50
CA ARG A 162 -6.61 -19.75 14.81
C ARG A 162 -5.88 -18.42 14.66
N GLY A 163 -4.79 -18.40 13.90
CA GLY A 163 -4.02 -17.18 13.65
C GLY A 163 -4.83 -16.09 12.95
N GLU A 164 -5.76 -16.46 12.05
CA GLU A 164 -6.69 -15.50 11.46
C GLU A 164 -7.63 -14.92 12.51
N LYS A 165 -8.24 -15.78 13.34
CA LYS A 165 -9.15 -15.35 14.40
C LYS A 165 -8.45 -14.42 15.40
N ASP A 166 -7.28 -14.80 15.88
CA ASP A 166 -6.50 -14.00 16.83
C ASP A 166 -6.15 -12.63 16.24
N ARG A 167 -5.72 -12.59 14.96
CA ARG A 167 -5.44 -11.36 14.24
C ARG A 167 -6.68 -10.49 14.03
N ALA A 168 -7.83 -11.10 13.73
CA ALA A 168 -9.09 -10.39 13.57
C ALA A 168 -9.53 -9.74 14.90
N GLU A 169 -9.34 -10.41 16.03
CA GLU A 169 -9.62 -9.87 17.35
C GLU A 169 -8.69 -8.69 17.70
N GLU A 170 -7.36 -8.83 17.51
CA GLU A 170 -6.39 -7.75 17.72
C GLU A 170 -6.69 -6.55 16.83
N PHE A 171 -6.95 -6.79 15.55
CA PHE A 171 -7.26 -5.74 14.59
C PHE A 171 -8.59 -5.04 14.91
N GLY A 172 -9.60 -5.80 15.37
CA GLY A 172 -10.87 -5.24 15.85
C GLY A 172 -10.68 -4.24 16.99
N LEU A 173 -9.85 -4.58 17.99
CA LEU A 173 -9.53 -3.67 19.09
C LEU A 173 -8.82 -2.39 18.61
N LEU A 174 -7.91 -2.52 17.65
CA LEU A 174 -7.21 -1.39 17.05
C LEU A 174 -8.17 -0.48 16.27
N LEU A 175 -9.07 -1.08 15.47
CA LEU A 175 -10.10 -0.35 14.72
C LEU A 175 -11.05 0.40 15.66
N ASP A 176 -11.51 -0.22 16.75
CA ASP A 176 -12.36 0.44 17.75
C ASP A 176 -11.69 1.67 18.33
N SER A 177 -10.39 1.61 18.60
CA SER A 177 -9.60 2.75 19.06
C SER A 177 -9.58 3.89 18.01
N PHE A 178 -9.35 3.57 16.75
CA PHE A 178 -9.31 4.55 15.66
C PHE A 178 -10.68 5.14 15.34
N LEU A 179 -11.75 4.35 15.42
CA LEU A 179 -13.12 4.82 15.26
C LEU A 179 -13.52 5.75 16.41
N THR A 180 -13.13 5.40 17.63
CA THR A 180 -13.43 6.20 18.83
C THR A 180 -12.67 7.52 18.82
N SER A 181 -11.41 7.52 18.41
CA SER A 181 -10.59 8.73 18.27
C SER A 181 -10.97 9.61 17.07
N GLY A 182 -11.83 9.12 16.18
CA GLY A 182 -12.19 9.82 14.95
C GLY A 182 -11.09 9.84 13.90
N THR A 183 -10.10 8.96 14.02
CA THR A 183 -9.02 8.79 13.04
C THR A 183 -9.48 8.03 11.81
N LEU A 184 -10.39 7.06 11.99
CA LEU A 184 -11.01 6.28 10.93
C LEU A 184 -12.52 6.44 10.91
N PHE A 185 -13.10 6.06 9.79
CA PHE A 185 -14.51 6.02 9.53
C PHE A 185 -14.91 4.62 9.05
N GLY A 186 -16.10 4.12 9.40
CA GLY A 186 -16.48 2.71 9.20
C GLY A 186 -16.39 2.18 7.77
N GLU A 187 -16.54 3.04 6.76
CA GLU A 187 -16.38 2.67 5.35
C GLU A 187 -14.91 2.50 4.93
N LEU A 188 -13.97 2.82 5.82
CA LEU A 188 -12.52 2.76 5.57
C LEU A 188 -11.84 1.60 6.32
N CYS A 189 -12.61 0.60 6.76
CA CYS A 189 -12.10 -0.45 7.65
C CYS A 189 -11.70 -1.75 6.93
N ASP A 190 -11.77 -1.81 5.61
CA ASP A 190 -11.35 -2.97 4.82
C ASP A 190 -9.86 -2.91 4.51
N TYR A 191 -9.04 -3.52 5.39
CA TYR A 191 -7.58 -3.47 5.28
C TYR A 191 -6.90 -4.81 5.06
N TYR A 192 -7.61 -5.93 5.12
CA TYR A 192 -6.99 -7.25 4.93
C TYR A 192 -7.93 -8.26 4.28
N ALA A 193 -7.32 -9.21 3.55
CA ALA A 193 -8.02 -10.35 3.01
C ALA A 193 -8.14 -11.47 4.06
N THR A 194 -9.28 -12.13 4.08
CA THR A 194 -9.53 -13.31 4.91
C THR A 194 -8.96 -14.57 4.26
N ILE A 195 -8.93 -15.69 5.00
CA ILE A 195 -8.62 -17.01 4.42
C ILE A 195 -9.64 -17.40 3.36
N ASP A 196 -10.90 -16.98 3.50
CA ASP A 196 -11.94 -17.23 2.52
C ASP A 196 -11.69 -16.44 1.21
N ASP A 197 -11.23 -15.19 1.29
CA ASP A 197 -10.82 -14.40 0.12
C ASP A 197 -9.61 -15.04 -0.59
N LEU A 198 -8.64 -15.52 0.21
CA LEU A 198 -7.51 -16.27 -0.32
C LEU A 198 -7.97 -17.55 -1.03
N ALA A 199 -8.86 -18.32 -0.41
CA ALA A 199 -9.41 -19.53 -0.99
C ALA A 199 -10.18 -19.27 -2.29
N ALA A 200 -10.97 -18.19 -2.32
CA ALA A 200 -11.67 -17.76 -3.53
C ALA A 200 -10.71 -17.41 -4.67
N SER A 201 -9.56 -16.78 -4.35
CA SER A 201 -8.53 -16.44 -5.34
C SER A 201 -7.77 -17.64 -5.89
N LEU A 202 -7.88 -18.81 -5.24
CA LEU A 202 -7.24 -20.07 -5.66
C LEU A 202 -8.15 -20.96 -6.51
N GLN A 203 -9.35 -20.52 -6.86
CA GLN A 203 -10.26 -21.32 -7.70
C GLN A 203 -9.59 -21.72 -9.03
N GLY A 204 -9.71 -23.00 -9.36
CA GLY A 204 -9.12 -23.58 -10.55
C GLY A 204 -7.64 -23.98 -10.44
N ARG A 205 -7.00 -23.78 -9.27
CA ARG A 205 -5.65 -24.27 -8.97
C ARG A 205 -5.66 -25.56 -8.16
N SER A 206 -4.55 -26.29 -8.23
CA SER A 206 -4.36 -27.47 -7.38
C SER A 206 -4.02 -27.05 -5.95
N VAL A 207 -4.81 -27.55 -4.98
CA VAL A 207 -4.60 -27.23 -3.56
C VAL A 207 -4.34 -28.53 -2.78
N ILE A 208 -3.31 -28.52 -1.93
CA ILE A 208 -2.92 -29.64 -1.06
C ILE A 208 -3.04 -29.19 0.39
N TYR A 209 -3.56 -30.07 1.25
CA TYR A 209 -3.60 -29.87 2.69
C TYR A 209 -2.58 -30.79 3.37
N CYS A 210 -1.66 -30.19 4.15
CA CYS A 210 -0.59 -30.86 4.88
C CYS A 210 -0.82 -30.67 6.37
N ASP A 211 -1.66 -31.50 6.98
CA ASP A 211 -1.99 -31.42 8.41
C ASP A 211 -1.38 -32.60 9.16
N GLY A 212 -0.81 -32.33 10.34
CA GLY A 212 -0.28 -33.37 11.23
C GLY A 212 -1.37 -34.25 11.85
N PHE A 213 -2.58 -33.70 11.98
CA PHE A 213 -3.79 -34.42 12.40
C PHE A 213 -4.92 -34.09 11.42
N LEU A 214 -5.73 -35.08 11.08
CA LEU A 214 -6.89 -34.91 10.22
C LEU A 214 -7.87 -33.91 10.87
N ALA A 215 -8.05 -32.74 10.23
CA ALA A 215 -9.09 -31.82 10.62
C ALA A 215 -10.48 -32.45 10.35
N ALA A 216 -11.40 -32.31 11.28
CA ALA A 216 -12.74 -32.85 11.14
C ALA A 216 -13.54 -32.20 10.01
N ARG A 217 -13.20 -30.95 9.66
CA ARG A 217 -13.79 -30.19 8.54
C ARG A 217 -12.77 -29.24 7.94
N TYR A 218 -12.72 -29.19 6.62
CA TYR A 218 -12.08 -28.10 5.85
C TYR A 218 -13.18 -27.10 5.48
N PRO A 219 -12.86 -25.80 5.38
CA PRO A 219 -13.83 -24.81 4.95
C PRO A 219 -14.49 -25.20 3.63
N GLU A 220 -15.82 -25.02 3.53
CA GLU A 220 -16.57 -25.31 2.30
C GLU A 220 -16.16 -24.40 1.14
N SER A 221 -15.59 -23.24 1.46
CA SER A 221 -15.02 -22.27 0.51
C SER A 221 -13.73 -22.74 -0.14
N LEU A 222 -13.02 -23.70 0.45
CA LEU A 222 -11.80 -24.24 -0.15
C LEU A 222 -12.14 -25.31 -1.20
N PRO A 223 -11.35 -25.40 -2.30
CA PRO A 223 -11.58 -26.41 -3.33
C PRO A 223 -11.63 -27.82 -2.73
N PRO A 224 -12.50 -28.70 -3.24
CA PRO A 224 -12.63 -30.05 -2.71
C PRO A 224 -11.31 -30.81 -2.86
N LYS A 225 -11.04 -31.71 -1.90
CA LYS A 225 -9.89 -32.63 -1.97
C LYS A 225 -9.92 -33.38 -3.30
N GLN A 226 -8.82 -33.33 -4.04
CA GLN A 226 -8.52 -34.30 -5.08
C GLN A 226 -7.85 -35.52 -4.49
#